data_320e32238a65df9cf4a304be9fee6d2d
#
_entry.id   320e32238a65df9cf4a304be9fee6d2d
#
_cell.length_a   1.000
_cell.length_b   1.000
_cell.length_c   1.000
_cell.angle_alpha   90.00
_cell.angle_beta   90.00
_cell.angle_gamma   90.00
#
_symmetry.space_group_name_H-M   'P 1'
#
loop_
_entity.id
_entity.type
_entity.pdbx_description
1 polymer ?
#
loop_
_entity_poly.entity_id
_entity_poly.type
_entity_poly.pdbx_seq_one_letter_code
_entity_poly.pdbx_strand_id
1 'polypeptide(L)'
;GESPSNSPSSVLTIWNIPSAAAPAIEAVPPTVLEGKNVLLLAHNLPDNLSAYHWFKGKEPLDKDLIIMHEIKSQETKQGKLHSGRETLYPNGSLMLQNVTLKQSGIYNLNIRPPLYVSSTTQIILFSVVYTAQLSKPSIRSNGTTAVEGQDTVEITCDPPFLKTTYTWRLNGKELPGDTNVSLSQGNTTLTLLKVSRHLKGRYECKVQNPLGVFRSNPFTLDVFYGPDNPQIFPPDKYFEEGKNLWLSCQATSHPKAQYSWNVNGEHWSSRQDIFIHKVNMSNSGLYTCHVNNPTTGRNDFKVKEITIVGKWLLVTSEPDSGVQSNFL
;
A
#
# COMPACT_ATOMS: atom_id res chain seq x y z
N GLY A 1 76.40 -44.38 5.15
CA GLY A 1 75.35 -43.46 4.86
C GLY A 1 74.11 -44.19 4.41
N GLU A 2 73.11 -44.18 5.20
CA GLU A 2 71.80 -44.90 5.01
C GLU A 2 70.91 -44.12 4.10
N SER A 3 70.30 -44.79 3.16
CA SER A 3 69.17 -44.24 2.30
C SER A 3 67.89 -44.30 3.00
N PRO A 4 67.02 -43.30 2.84
CA PRO A 4 65.61 -43.37 3.36
C PRO A 4 64.71 -44.08 2.37
N SER A 5 63.96 -45.04 2.88
CA SER A 5 62.93 -45.80 2.20
C SER A 5 61.68 -44.92 1.93
N ASN A 6 61.35 -44.81 0.64
CA ASN A 6 60.07 -44.24 0.21
C ASN A 6 58.96 -45.30 0.38
N SER A 7 58.04 -45.04 1.29
CA SER A 7 56.73 -45.73 1.33
C SER A 7 55.70 -44.95 0.53
N PRO A 8 54.86 -45.55 -0.31
CA PRO A 8 53.83 -44.85 -1.05
C PRO A 8 52.67 -44.52 -0.17
N SER A 9 52.35 -43.22 -0.02
CA SER A 9 51.12 -42.74 0.56
C SER A 9 49.94 -43.14 -0.33
N SER A 10 49.16 -44.08 0.11
CA SER A 10 47.86 -44.40 -0.53
C SER A 10 46.88 -43.25 -0.29
N VAL A 11 46.63 -42.46 -1.31
CA VAL A 11 45.54 -41.47 -1.32
C VAL A 11 44.22 -42.25 -1.43
N LEU A 12 43.51 -42.37 -0.29
CA LEU A 12 42.12 -42.79 -0.26
C LEU A 12 41.27 -41.67 -0.89
N THR A 13 40.98 -41.79 -2.17
CA THR A 13 39.92 -41.02 -2.83
C THR A 13 38.60 -41.51 -2.27
N ILE A 14 38.07 -40.76 -1.30
CA ILE A 14 36.66 -40.92 -0.84
C ILE A 14 35.78 -40.45 -2.01
N TRP A 15 35.25 -41.40 -2.77
CA TRP A 15 34.18 -41.12 -3.70
C TRP A 15 32.99 -40.70 -2.88
N ASN A 16 32.63 -39.40 -2.92
CA ASN A 16 31.32 -38.94 -2.47
C ASN A 16 30.26 -39.59 -3.40
N ILE A 17 29.69 -40.72 -2.96
CA ILE A 17 28.48 -41.25 -3.56
C ILE A 17 27.43 -40.17 -3.33
N PRO A 18 26.80 -39.60 -4.37
CA PRO A 18 25.73 -38.68 -4.18
C PRO A 18 24.65 -39.38 -3.34
N SER A 19 24.42 -38.85 -2.14
CA SER A 19 23.31 -39.37 -1.31
C SER A 19 22.04 -39.26 -2.13
N ALA A 20 21.39 -40.40 -2.39
CA ALA A 20 20.11 -40.40 -3.06
C ALA A 20 19.18 -39.46 -2.27
N ALA A 21 18.54 -38.53 -2.97
CA ALA A 21 17.65 -37.59 -2.32
C ALA A 21 16.57 -38.35 -1.58
N ALA A 22 16.26 -37.97 -0.34
CA ALA A 22 15.26 -38.63 0.47
C ALA A 22 13.87 -38.58 -0.19
N PRO A 23 13.02 -39.62 -0.01
CA PRO A 23 11.64 -39.53 -0.44
C PRO A 23 10.94 -38.31 0.10
N ALA A 24 10.14 -37.63 -0.73
CA ALA A 24 9.41 -36.42 -0.37
C ALA A 24 8.05 -36.37 -1.04
N ILE A 25 7.14 -35.57 -0.50
CA ILE A 25 5.85 -35.26 -1.09
C ILE A 25 5.73 -33.74 -1.27
N GLU A 26 5.16 -33.35 -2.41
CA GLU A 26 4.82 -31.96 -2.70
C GLU A 26 3.34 -31.87 -3.11
N ALA A 27 2.63 -30.87 -2.60
CA ALA A 27 1.28 -30.55 -3.07
C ALA A 27 1.33 -29.51 -4.20
N VAL A 28 0.78 -29.84 -5.35
CA VAL A 28 0.77 -28.99 -6.54
C VAL A 28 -0.67 -28.72 -6.99
N PRO A 29 -1.15 -27.49 -6.75
CA PRO A 29 -0.57 -26.38 -6.00
C PRO A 29 -0.63 -26.63 -4.47
N PRO A 30 0.21 -25.95 -3.66
CA PRO A 30 0.21 -26.12 -2.19
C PRO A 30 -1.06 -25.55 -1.51
N THR A 31 -1.75 -24.65 -2.20
CA THR A 31 -3.07 -24.12 -1.83
C THR A 31 -3.99 -24.25 -3.03
N VAL A 32 -5.12 -24.91 -2.88
CA VAL A 32 -6.05 -25.19 -3.96
C VAL A 32 -7.43 -24.62 -3.66
N LEU A 33 -8.12 -24.17 -4.71
CA LEU A 33 -9.49 -23.71 -4.62
C LEU A 33 -10.47 -24.87 -4.51
N GLU A 34 -11.53 -24.72 -3.73
CA GLU A 34 -12.62 -25.69 -3.71
C GLU A 34 -13.16 -25.94 -5.12
N GLY A 35 -13.41 -27.18 -5.46
CA GLY A 35 -13.83 -27.60 -6.80
C GLY A 35 -12.69 -27.79 -7.83
N LYS A 36 -11.44 -27.47 -7.47
CA LYS A 36 -10.26 -27.75 -8.32
C LYS A 36 -9.56 -29.02 -7.92
N ASN A 37 -8.53 -29.38 -8.68
CA ASN A 37 -7.73 -30.57 -8.42
C ASN A 37 -6.41 -30.23 -7.77
N VAL A 38 -5.86 -31.13 -6.96
CA VAL A 38 -4.52 -31.05 -6.38
C VAL A 38 -3.81 -32.37 -6.59
N LEU A 39 -2.54 -32.30 -7.02
CA LEU A 39 -1.65 -33.43 -7.12
C LEU A 39 -0.73 -33.49 -5.90
N LEU A 40 -0.80 -34.58 -5.13
CA LEU A 40 0.22 -34.91 -4.13
C LEU A 40 1.33 -35.68 -4.83
N LEU A 41 2.35 -34.97 -5.26
CA LEU A 41 3.43 -35.49 -6.08
C LEU A 41 4.48 -36.17 -5.19
N ALA A 42 4.76 -37.43 -5.44
CA ALA A 42 5.78 -38.19 -4.74
C ALA A 42 7.11 -38.11 -5.51
N HIS A 43 8.17 -37.74 -4.78
CA HIS A 43 9.55 -37.60 -5.32
C HIS A 43 10.50 -38.60 -4.68
N ASN A 44 11.49 -39.02 -5.45
CA ASN A 44 12.64 -39.83 -4.99
C ASN A 44 12.23 -41.11 -4.27
N LEU A 45 11.13 -41.75 -4.73
CA LEU A 45 10.75 -43.06 -4.18
C LEU A 45 11.78 -44.10 -4.61
N PRO A 46 12.17 -45.05 -3.71
CA PRO A 46 13.05 -46.15 -4.06
C PRO A 46 12.46 -47.07 -5.17
N ASP A 47 13.29 -47.55 -6.05
CA ASP A 47 12.85 -48.40 -7.20
C ASP A 47 12.32 -49.79 -6.78
N ASN A 48 12.69 -50.26 -5.58
CA ASN A 48 12.39 -51.60 -5.11
C ASN A 48 11.31 -51.65 -4.03
N LEU A 49 10.27 -50.83 -4.12
CA LEU A 49 9.15 -50.85 -3.20
C LEU A 49 8.25 -52.06 -3.39
N SER A 50 7.69 -52.57 -2.28
CA SER A 50 6.64 -53.59 -2.32
C SER A 50 5.25 -52.99 -2.39
N ALA A 51 5.01 -51.83 -1.75
CA ALA A 51 3.74 -51.17 -1.73
C ALA A 51 3.87 -49.70 -1.36
N TYR A 52 2.85 -48.91 -1.68
CA TYR A 52 2.64 -47.59 -1.14
C TYR A 52 1.18 -47.36 -0.76
N HIS A 53 0.99 -46.71 0.40
CA HIS A 53 -0.31 -46.45 0.99
C HIS A 53 -0.49 -44.97 1.30
N TRP A 54 -1.62 -44.42 0.89
CA TRP A 54 -2.01 -43.03 1.22
C TRP A 54 -3.04 -43.00 2.33
N PHE A 55 -2.76 -42.21 3.36
CA PHE A 55 -3.64 -42.00 4.49
C PHE A 55 -3.97 -40.53 4.64
N LYS A 56 -5.09 -40.20 5.30
CA LYS A 56 -5.40 -38.87 5.78
C LYS A 56 -5.08 -38.81 7.27
N GLY A 57 -4.27 -37.81 7.66
CA GLY A 57 -3.79 -37.65 9.05
C GLY A 57 -2.28 -37.85 9.19
N LYS A 58 -1.78 -37.69 10.41
CA LYS A 58 -0.35 -37.81 10.72
C LYS A 58 0.12 -39.26 10.84
N GLU A 59 -0.79 -40.15 11.24
CA GLU A 59 -0.48 -41.53 11.52
C GLU A 59 -1.15 -42.45 10.49
N PRO A 60 -0.49 -43.52 10.06
CA PRO A 60 -1.02 -44.46 9.08
C PRO A 60 -1.98 -45.47 9.72
N LEU A 61 -3.17 -45.01 10.12
CA LEU A 61 -4.19 -45.86 10.74
C LEU A 61 -5.13 -46.42 9.69
N ASP A 62 -5.54 -47.69 9.79
CA ASP A 62 -6.42 -48.37 8.82
C ASP A 62 -7.76 -47.65 8.59
N LYS A 63 -8.28 -47.00 9.60
CA LYS A 63 -9.51 -46.17 9.49
C LYS A 63 -9.34 -44.96 8.57
N ASP A 64 -8.10 -44.47 8.44
CA ASP A 64 -7.73 -43.27 7.72
C ASP A 64 -7.12 -43.57 6.34
N LEU A 65 -7.10 -44.84 5.93
CA LEU A 65 -6.62 -45.25 4.63
C LEU A 65 -7.51 -44.72 3.51
N ILE A 66 -6.87 -44.11 2.52
CA ILE A 66 -7.50 -43.62 1.29
C ILE A 66 -7.39 -44.65 0.20
N ILE A 67 -6.15 -45.06 -0.13
CA ILE A 67 -5.87 -46.00 -1.21
C ILE A 67 -4.50 -46.63 -0.98
N MET A 68 -4.35 -47.90 -1.38
CA MET A 68 -3.08 -48.64 -1.36
C MET A 68 -2.81 -49.30 -2.68
N HIS A 69 -1.56 -49.52 -3.01
CA HIS A 69 -1.14 -50.26 -4.20
C HIS A 69 0.00 -51.20 -3.85
N GLU A 70 -0.22 -52.47 -4.15
CA GLU A 70 0.78 -53.50 -4.04
C GLU A 70 1.48 -53.69 -5.39
N ILE A 71 2.78 -53.33 -5.43
CA ILE A 71 3.52 -53.27 -6.71
C ILE A 71 3.69 -54.60 -7.35
N LYS A 72 3.97 -55.64 -6.56
CA LYS A 72 4.21 -56.99 -7.09
C LYS A 72 2.99 -57.65 -7.71
N SER A 73 1.83 -57.51 -7.08
CA SER A 73 0.56 -58.04 -7.58
C SER A 73 -0.19 -57.11 -8.53
N GLN A 74 0.28 -55.85 -8.64
CA GLN A 74 -0.40 -54.76 -9.36
C GLN A 74 -1.82 -54.51 -8.85
N GLU A 75 -2.10 -54.89 -7.60
CA GLU A 75 -3.39 -54.74 -6.97
C GLU A 75 -3.55 -53.41 -6.30
N THR A 76 -4.64 -52.70 -6.60
CA THR A 76 -4.98 -51.42 -5.94
C THR A 76 -6.23 -51.62 -5.09
N LYS A 77 -6.17 -51.28 -3.81
CA LYS A 77 -7.30 -51.38 -2.87
C LYS A 77 -7.70 -50.04 -2.37
N GLN A 78 -8.99 -49.77 -2.36
CA GLN A 78 -9.59 -48.55 -1.82
C GLN A 78 -9.77 -48.69 -0.31
N GLY A 79 -9.37 -47.67 0.43
CA GLY A 79 -9.57 -47.57 1.87
C GLY A 79 -10.91 -46.97 2.26
N LYS A 80 -11.15 -46.83 3.58
CA LYS A 80 -12.41 -46.30 4.11
C LYS A 80 -12.64 -44.81 3.78
N LEU A 81 -11.58 -44.06 3.57
CA LEU A 81 -11.66 -42.64 3.21
C LEU A 81 -11.60 -42.38 1.71
N HIS A 82 -11.59 -43.42 0.87
CA HIS A 82 -11.67 -43.26 -0.57
C HIS A 82 -13.04 -42.72 -0.98
N SER A 83 -13.07 -41.58 -1.66
CA SER A 83 -14.30 -40.88 -2.03
C SER A 83 -14.72 -41.10 -3.50
N GLY A 84 -13.94 -41.83 -4.28
CA GLY A 84 -14.12 -41.98 -5.73
C GLY A 84 -13.53 -40.86 -6.55
N ARG A 85 -12.88 -39.88 -5.91
CA ARG A 85 -12.26 -38.71 -6.55
C ARG A 85 -10.73 -38.76 -6.49
N GLU A 86 -10.18 -39.85 -5.98
CA GLU A 86 -8.76 -40.08 -5.87
C GLU A 86 -8.26 -40.92 -7.05
N THR A 87 -7.17 -40.50 -7.68
CA THR A 87 -6.49 -41.25 -8.72
C THR A 87 -5.04 -41.45 -8.30
N LEU A 88 -4.65 -42.72 -8.16
CA LEU A 88 -3.29 -43.11 -7.83
C LEU A 88 -2.49 -43.32 -9.12
N TYR A 89 -1.30 -42.72 -9.20
CA TYR A 89 -0.41 -42.86 -10.33
C TYR A 89 0.66 -43.93 -10.07
N PRO A 90 1.22 -44.57 -11.14
CA PRO A 90 2.25 -45.62 -11.01
C PRO A 90 3.52 -45.15 -10.28
N ASN A 91 3.80 -43.85 -10.26
CA ASN A 91 4.94 -43.28 -9.53
C ASN A 91 4.64 -42.99 -8.04
N GLY A 92 3.51 -43.48 -7.52
CA GLY A 92 3.11 -43.24 -6.13
C GLY A 92 2.40 -41.94 -5.85
N SER A 93 2.29 -41.04 -6.82
CA SER A 93 1.59 -39.74 -6.66
C SER A 93 0.08 -39.94 -6.59
N LEU A 94 -0.61 -39.06 -5.84
CA LEU A 94 -2.06 -39.11 -5.65
C LEU A 94 -2.71 -37.82 -6.17
N MET A 95 -3.62 -37.94 -7.14
CA MET A 95 -4.48 -36.86 -7.58
C MET A 95 -5.77 -36.84 -6.77
N LEU A 96 -6.10 -35.70 -6.19
CA LEU A 96 -7.40 -35.45 -5.57
C LEU A 96 -8.20 -34.54 -6.51
N GLN A 97 -9.33 -35.01 -6.99
CA GLN A 97 -10.17 -34.25 -7.93
C GLN A 97 -11.33 -33.59 -7.23
N ASN A 98 -11.72 -32.42 -7.74
CA ASN A 98 -12.86 -31.64 -7.23
C ASN A 98 -12.87 -31.56 -5.70
N VAL A 99 -11.74 -31.07 -5.13
CA VAL A 99 -11.55 -31.02 -3.68
C VAL A 99 -12.52 -30.08 -2.99
N THR A 100 -12.94 -30.45 -1.80
CA THR A 100 -13.73 -29.59 -0.89
C THR A 100 -12.92 -29.20 0.33
N LEU A 101 -13.43 -28.30 1.14
CA LEU A 101 -12.77 -27.89 2.41
C LEU A 101 -12.44 -29.09 3.31
N LYS A 102 -13.22 -30.17 3.23
CA LYS A 102 -13.00 -31.40 3.99
C LYS A 102 -11.70 -32.13 3.62
N GLN A 103 -11.19 -31.91 2.40
CA GLN A 103 -9.91 -32.48 1.97
C GLN A 103 -8.71 -31.69 2.45
N SER A 104 -8.88 -30.45 3.00
CA SER A 104 -7.77 -29.75 3.67
C SER A 104 -7.20 -30.61 4.80
N GLY A 105 -5.91 -30.50 5.01
CA GLY A 105 -5.26 -31.12 6.14
C GLY A 105 -4.03 -31.93 5.77
N ILE A 106 -3.67 -32.84 6.66
CA ILE A 106 -2.45 -33.67 6.59
C ILE A 106 -2.73 -34.95 5.82
N TYR A 107 -1.83 -35.27 4.92
CA TYR A 107 -1.78 -36.51 4.18
C TYR A 107 -0.45 -37.20 4.43
N ASN A 108 -0.48 -38.51 4.43
CA ASN A 108 0.64 -39.38 4.79
C ASN A 108 0.81 -40.41 3.69
N LEU A 109 1.98 -40.45 3.07
CA LEU A 109 2.40 -41.53 2.17
C LEU A 109 3.31 -42.45 2.95
N ASN A 110 2.82 -43.65 3.21
CA ASN A 110 3.60 -44.75 3.77
C ASN A 110 4.15 -45.61 2.65
N ILE A 111 5.48 -45.65 2.53
CA ILE A 111 6.21 -46.47 1.54
C ILE A 111 6.72 -47.73 2.21
N ARG A 112 6.40 -48.89 1.64
CA ARG A 112 6.79 -50.18 2.17
C ARG A 112 7.89 -50.79 1.28
N PRO A 113 9.11 -50.93 1.82
CA PRO A 113 10.19 -51.63 1.11
C PRO A 113 9.94 -53.14 1.04
N PRO A 114 10.76 -53.89 0.32
CA PRO A 114 10.72 -55.35 0.37
C PRO A 114 11.02 -55.89 1.77
N LEU A 115 10.69 -57.13 2.03
CA LEU A 115 10.77 -57.85 3.31
C LEU A 115 11.91 -57.40 4.23
N TYR A 116 11.58 -57.19 5.53
CA TYR A 116 12.49 -56.92 6.68
C TYR A 116 13.04 -55.50 6.87
N VAL A 117 12.56 -54.54 6.12
CA VAL A 117 12.92 -53.12 6.35
C VAL A 117 11.70 -52.35 6.85
N SER A 118 11.89 -51.43 7.79
CA SER A 118 10.82 -50.57 8.31
C SER A 118 10.21 -49.69 7.20
N SER A 119 8.90 -49.53 7.21
CA SER A 119 8.24 -48.59 6.30
C SER A 119 8.65 -47.14 6.59
N THR A 120 8.81 -46.33 5.56
CA THR A 120 9.09 -44.91 5.66
C THR A 120 7.81 -44.11 5.43
N THR A 121 7.59 -43.10 6.24
CA THR A 121 6.41 -42.25 6.18
C THR A 121 6.81 -40.85 5.73
N GLN A 122 6.10 -40.31 4.76
CA GLN A 122 6.23 -38.89 4.33
C GLN A 122 4.92 -38.20 4.61
N ILE A 123 5.01 -36.96 5.11
CA ILE A 123 3.84 -36.18 5.50
C ILE A 123 3.80 -34.88 4.72
N ILE A 124 2.63 -34.49 4.23
CA ILE A 124 2.35 -33.22 3.59
C ILE A 124 1.10 -32.59 4.17
N LEU A 125 1.12 -31.26 4.30
CA LEU A 125 -0.05 -30.45 4.61
C LEU A 125 -0.41 -29.62 3.41
N PHE A 126 -1.66 -29.66 2.96
CA PHE A 126 -2.17 -28.69 2.00
C PHE A 126 -3.50 -28.09 2.45
N SER A 127 -3.83 -26.92 1.91
CA SER A 127 -5.04 -26.21 2.25
C SER A 127 -5.97 -26.07 1.06
N VAL A 128 -7.23 -26.45 1.24
CA VAL A 128 -8.32 -26.06 0.34
C VAL A 128 -8.90 -24.77 0.83
N VAL A 129 -9.02 -23.79 -0.04
CA VAL A 129 -9.62 -22.49 0.29
C VAL A 129 -10.96 -22.35 -0.41
N TYR A 130 -11.94 -21.90 0.37
CA TYR A 130 -13.22 -21.49 -0.19
C TYR A 130 -13.00 -20.17 -0.94
N THR A 131 -13.39 -20.14 -2.19
CA THR A 131 -13.38 -18.91 -2.95
C THR A 131 -14.81 -18.44 -3.14
N ALA A 132 -15.20 -17.49 -2.32
CA ALA A 132 -16.19 -16.55 -2.81
C ALA A 132 -15.59 -15.89 -4.06
N GLN A 133 -16.26 -16.00 -5.19
CA GLN A 133 -15.86 -15.29 -6.40
C GLN A 133 -15.74 -13.81 -6.04
N LEU A 134 -14.54 -13.24 -6.15
CA LEU A 134 -14.37 -11.83 -5.89
C LEU A 134 -15.19 -11.05 -6.91
N SER A 135 -16.09 -10.20 -6.44
CA SER A 135 -16.69 -9.15 -7.25
C SER A 135 -15.80 -7.91 -7.21
N LYS A 136 -16.01 -7.02 -8.16
CA LYS A 136 -15.34 -5.72 -8.16
C LYS A 136 -15.69 -4.98 -6.86
N PRO A 137 -14.71 -4.56 -6.05
CA PRO A 137 -14.99 -3.84 -4.82
C PRO A 137 -15.52 -2.43 -5.11
N SER A 138 -16.26 -1.90 -4.16
CA SER A 138 -16.72 -0.51 -4.14
C SER A 138 -16.15 0.22 -2.93
N ILE A 139 -16.07 1.54 -3.01
CA ILE A 139 -15.65 2.38 -1.88
C ILE A 139 -16.88 3.08 -1.31
N ARG A 140 -17.03 2.99 0.03
CA ARG A 140 -17.93 3.84 0.82
C ARG A 140 -17.12 4.80 1.66
N SER A 141 -17.66 5.99 1.88
CA SER A 141 -17.04 6.99 2.76
C SER A 141 -18.12 7.72 3.56
N ASN A 142 -17.75 8.25 4.72
CA ASN A 142 -18.58 9.13 5.53
C ASN A 142 -18.64 10.57 5.00
N GLY A 143 -17.84 10.91 3.97
CA GLY A 143 -17.84 12.22 3.32
C GLY A 143 -16.94 12.26 2.09
N THR A 144 -17.23 13.16 1.16
CA THR A 144 -16.45 13.41 -0.05
C THR A 144 -15.61 14.68 0.04
N THR A 145 -15.81 15.45 1.11
CA THR A 145 -15.12 16.71 1.41
C THR A 145 -14.72 16.74 2.87
N ALA A 146 -13.62 17.41 3.18
CA ALA A 146 -13.12 17.57 4.54
C ALA A 146 -12.45 18.94 4.73
N VAL A 147 -12.49 19.49 5.94
CA VAL A 147 -11.74 20.70 6.32
C VAL A 147 -10.42 20.31 6.95
N GLU A 148 -9.33 20.85 6.40
CA GLU A 148 -7.97 20.56 6.84
C GLU A 148 -7.76 20.78 8.34
N GLY A 149 -7.17 19.76 8.99
CA GLY A 149 -6.84 19.77 10.42
C GLY A 149 -8.03 19.66 11.37
N GLN A 150 -9.27 19.57 10.85
CA GLN A 150 -10.49 19.47 11.65
C GLN A 150 -11.16 18.11 11.48
N ASP A 151 -11.42 17.71 10.26
CA ASP A 151 -12.26 16.55 9.96
C ASP A 151 -11.48 15.24 9.95
N THR A 152 -12.21 14.17 10.26
CA THR A 152 -11.80 12.78 10.09
C THR A 152 -12.64 12.14 9.00
N VAL A 153 -11.98 11.49 8.04
CA VAL A 153 -12.65 10.78 6.94
C VAL A 153 -12.36 9.30 7.04
N GLU A 154 -13.42 8.49 7.00
CA GLU A 154 -13.34 7.04 6.91
C GLU A 154 -13.74 6.57 5.52
N ILE A 155 -12.90 5.73 4.93
CA ILE A 155 -13.06 5.19 3.58
C ILE A 155 -13.00 3.67 3.69
N THR A 156 -14.08 2.97 3.36
CA THR A 156 -14.20 1.52 3.48
C THR A 156 -14.30 0.87 2.11
N CYS A 157 -13.56 -0.22 1.93
CA CYS A 157 -13.58 -1.07 0.76
C CYS A 157 -14.57 -2.23 0.96
N ASP A 158 -15.68 -2.24 0.21
CA ASP A 158 -16.78 -3.19 0.32
C ASP A 158 -16.92 -4.10 -0.90
N PRO A 159 -17.45 -5.32 -0.73
CA PRO A 159 -17.69 -6.00 0.54
C PRO A 159 -16.40 -6.56 1.16
N PRO A 160 -16.39 -6.83 2.48
CA PRO A 160 -15.26 -7.52 3.10
C PRO A 160 -15.23 -8.97 2.63
N PHE A 161 -14.14 -9.36 1.97
CA PHE A 161 -13.94 -10.73 1.50
C PHE A 161 -13.03 -11.50 2.47
N LEU A 162 -13.39 -12.75 2.76
CA LEU A 162 -12.56 -13.63 3.58
C LEU A 162 -11.25 -14.00 2.86
N LYS A 163 -10.15 -14.12 3.62
CA LYS A 163 -8.82 -14.52 3.12
C LYS A 163 -8.33 -13.67 1.94
N THR A 164 -8.57 -12.37 2.03
CA THR A 164 -8.25 -11.39 0.99
C THR A 164 -7.33 -10.32 1.56
N THR A 165 -6.36 -9.89 0.79
CA THR A 165 -5.50 -8.75 1.13
C THR A 165 -6.04 -7.48 0.50
N TYR A 166 -6.02 -6.39 1.29
CA TYR A 166 -6.44 -5.06 0.87
C TYR A 166 -5.24 -4.14 0.84
N THR A 167 -5.11 -3.38 -0.24
CA THR A 167 -4.11 -2.32 -0.37
C THR A 167 -4.77 -1.06 -0.92
N TRP A 168 -4.36 0.08 -0.39
CA TRP A 168 -4.91 1.38 -0.77
C TRP A 168 -3.91 2.19 -1.59
N ARG A 169 -4.44 3.00 -2.50
CA ARG A 169 -3.66 3.92 -3.32
C ARG A 169 -4.30 5.30 -3.30
N LEU A 170 -3.45 6.31 -3.28
CA LEU A 170 -3.83 7.72 -3.48
C LEU A 170 -3.17 8.23 -4.77
N ASN A 171 -3.97 8.73 -5.71
CA ASN A 171 -3.51 9.22 -7.02
C ASN A 171 -2.62 8.20 -7.77
N GLY A 172 -2.97 6.91 -7.67
CA GLY A 172 -2.26 5.81 -8.32
C GLY A 172 -0.95 5.37 -7.64
N LYS A 173 -0.54 6.04 -6.56
CA LYS A 173 0.65 5.71 -5.75
C LYS A 173 0.24 5.05 -4.44
N GLU A 174 1.17 4.43 -3.75
CA GLU A 174 0.94 3.96 -2.38
C GLU A 174 0.61 5.12 -1.45
N LEU A 175 -0.12 4.82 -0.36
CA LEU A 175 -0.45 5.83 0.64
C LEU A 175 0.83 6.44 1.23
N PRO A 176 0.86 7.76 1.46
CA PRO A 176 1.98 8.37 2.16
C PRO A 176 2.09 7.82 3.59
N GLY A 177 3.32 7.67 4.08
CA GLY A 177 3.58 7.35 5.49
C GLY A 177 3.29 8.57 6.37
N ASP A 178 2.01 8.77 6.68
CA ASP A 178 1.52 9.89 7.49
C ASP A 178 0.99 9.34 8.84
N THR A 179 1.34 9.99 9.94
CA THR A 179 0.87 9.62 11.29
C THR A 179 -0.65 9.77 11.45
N ASN A 180 -1.27 10.57 10.60
CA ASN A 180 -2.72 10.79 10.56
C ASN A 180 -3.47 9.79 9.67
N VAL A 181 -2.76 8.84 9.04
CA VAL A 181 -3.34 7.79 8.21
C VAL A 181 -3.28 6.48 8.98
N SER A 182 -4.43 5.86 9.23
CA SER A 182 -4.53 4.56 9.89
C SER A 182 -5.35 3.57 9.08
N LEU A 183 -5.00 2.30 9.20
CA LEU A 183 -5.70 1.19 8.57
C LEU A 183 -6.30 0.29 9.65
N SER A 184 -7.54 -0.17 9.45
CA SER A 184 -8.18 -1.17 10.30
C SER A 184 -7.46 -2.51 10.22
N GLN A 185 -7.76 -3.41 11.17
CA GLN A 185 -7.34 -4.80 11.08
C GLN A 185 -7.86 -5.41 9.76
N GLY A 186 -6.95 -5.95 8.96
CA GLY A 186 -7.26 -6.47 7.62
C GLY A 186 -7.30 -5.41 6.52
N ASN A 187 -6.99 -4.15 6.81
CA ASN A 187 -6.87 -3.03 5.86
C ASN A 187 -8.14 -2.73 5.04
N THR A 188 -9.32 -3.15 5.52
CA THR A 188 -10.61 -2.91 4.83
C THR A 188 -11.07 -1.46 4.95
N THR A 189 -10.71 -0.77 6.03
CA THR A 189 -11.05 0.63 6.27
C THR A 189 -9.78 1.46 6.44
N LEU A 190 -9.75 2.56 5.72
CA LEU A 190 -8.74 3.61 5.79
C LEU A 190 -9.34 4.78 6.55
N THR A 191 -8.70 5.21 7.63
CA THR A 191 -9.09 6.37 8.43
C THR A 191 -8.06 7.48 8.28
N LEU A 192 -8.51 8.64 7.86
CA LEU A 192 -7.72 9.86 7.71
C LEU A 192 -8.08 10.81 8.87
N LEU A 193 -7.20 10.90 9.87
CA LEU A 193 -7.39 11.74 11.05
C LEU A 193 -6.88 13.15 10.78
N LYS A 194 -7.68 14.18 11.13
CA LYS A 194 -7.30 15.58 10.93
C LYS A 194 -6.72 15.80 9.53
N VAL A 195 -7.54 15.49 8.53
CA VAL A 195 -7.14 15.44 7.12
C VAL A 195 -6.31 16.67 6.75
N SER A 196 -5.20 16.45 6.04
CA SER A 196 -4.35 17.52 5.49
C SER A 196 -4.52 17.62 3.97
N ARG A 197 -4.21 18.80 3.40
CA ARG A 197 -4.42 19.09 1.97
C ARG A 197 -3.68 18.14 1.02
N HIS A 198 -2.56 17.54 1.43
CA HIS A 198 -1.84 16.57 0.60
C HIS A 198 -2.55 15.20 0.50
N LEU A 199 -3.56 14.95 1.34
CA LEU A 199 -4.42 13.77 1.28
C LEU A 199 -5.62 13.97 0.34
N LYS A 200 -5.77 15.14 -0.28
CA LYS A 200 -6.73 15.37 -1.35
C LYS A 200 -6.39 14.52 -2.57
N GLY A 201 -7.39 13.86 -3.15
CA GLY A 201 -7.17 13.10 -4.37
C GLY A 201 -8.09 11.92 -4.59
N ARG A 202 -7.64 11.02 -5.46
CA ARG A 202 -8.38 9.82 -5.90
C ARG A 202 -7.88 8.60 -5.16
N TYR A 203 -8.76 8.00 -4.37
CA TYR A 203 -8.49 6.79 -3.60
C TYR A 203 -9.01 5.56 -4.36
N GLU A 204 -8.21 4.52 -4.38
CA GLU A 204 -8.58 3.21 -4.93
C GLU A 204 -8.20 2.13 -3.92
N CYS A 205 -9.08 1.16 -3.70
CA CYS A 205 -8.72 -0.07 -3.01
C CYS A 205 -8.48 -1.18 -4.02
N LYS A 206 -7.41 -1.92 -3.80
CA LYS A 206 -7.07 -3.15 -4.51
C LYS A 206 -7.33 -4.32 -3.58
N VAL A 207 -8.11 -5.28 -4.01
CA VAL A 207 -8.37 -6.54 -3.32
C VAL A 207 -7.70 -7.68 -4.08
N GLN A 208 -7.06 -8.58 -3.36
CA GLN A 208 -6.32 -9.68 -3.94
C GLN A 208 -6.54 -10.97 -3.15
N ASN A 209 -6.84 -12.04 -3.86
CA ASN A 209 -6.85 -13.40 -3.33
C ASN A 209 -6.20 -14.35 -4.36
N PRO A 210 -6.13 -15.68 -4.08
CA PRO A 210 -5.57 -16.65 -5.03
C PRO A 210 -6.27 -16.72 -6.39
N LEU A 211 -7.52 -16.21 -6.52
CA LEU A 211 -8.28 -16.18 -7.78
C LEU A 211 -7.95 -14.99 -8.66
N GLY A 212 -7.45 -13.92 -8.10
CA GLY A 212 -7.12 -12.73 -8.87
C GLY A 212 -7.02 -11.44 -8.07
N VAL A 213 -6.92 -10.36 -8.82
CA VAL A 213 -6.76 -8.99 -8.34
C VAL A 213 -7.88 -8.16 -8.92
N PHE A 214 -8.60 -7.45 -8.07
CA PHE A 214 -9.66 -6.51 -8.46
C PHE A 214 -9.39 -5.15 -7.85
N ARG A 215 -9.84 -4.10 -8.55
CA ARG A 215 -9.72 -2.71 -8.09
C ARG A 215 -11.08 -2.05 -8.09
N SER A 216 -11.32 -1.20 -7.10
CA SER A 216 -12.51 -0.36 -7.05
C SER A 216 -12.54 0.68 -8.17
N ASN A 217 -13.70 1.27 -8.40
CA ASN A 217 -13.73 2.59 -8.99
C ASN A 217 -13.06 3.58 -8.05
N PRO A 218 -12.42 4.64 -8.57
CA PRO A 218 -11.81 5.66 -7.72
C PRO A 218 -12.87 6.45 -6.97
N PHE A 219 -12.59 6.73 -5.70
CA PHE A 219 -13.30 7.68 -4.85
C PHE A 219 -12.49 8.96 -4.76
N THR A 220 -13.11 10.12 -4.91
CA THR A 220 -12.42 11.41 -4.85
C THR A 220 -12.75 12.12 -3.55
N LEU A 221 -11.69 12.45 -2.79
CA LEU A 221 -11.76 13.30 -1.59
C LEU A 221 -11.26 14.71 -1.94
N ASP A 222 -12.07 15.71 -1.68
CA ASP A 222 -11.66 17.11 -1.69
C ASP A 222 -11.32 17.60 -0.28
N VAL A 223 -10.29 18.45 -0.15
CA VAL A 223 -9.87 18.99 1.12
C VAL A 223 -9.86 20.51 1.05
N PHE A 224 -10.65 21.14 1.93
CA PHE A 224 -10.77 22.58 2.03
C PHE A 224 -9.75 23.12 3.04
N TYR A 225 -9.08 24.21 2.70
CA TYR A 225 -8.03 24.80 3.53
C TYR A 225 -7.91 26.30 3.33
N GLY A 226 -7.17 26.94 4.21
CA GLY A 226 -6.92 28.38 4.18
C GLY A 226 -8.10 29.24 4.64
N PRO A 227 -7.95 30.57 4.56
CA PRO A 227 -6.83 31.29 3.95
C PRO A 227 -5.53 31.15 4.74
N ASP A 228 -4.41 31.00 4.02
CA ASP A 228 -3.10 30.95 4.62
C ASP A 228 -2.22 32.06 4.05
N ASN A 229 -1.42 32.69 4.93
CA ASN A 229 -0.35 33.61 4.61
C ASN A 229 -0.73 34.73 3.62
N PRO A 230 -1.71 35.59 3.98
CA PRO A 230 -2.09 36.71 3.13
C PRO A 230 -0.91 37.66 2.88
N GLN A 231 -0.76 38.10 1.63
CA GLN A 231 0.26 39.02 1.20
C GLN A 231 -0.37 40.17 0.42
N ILE A 232 0.21 41.40 0.55
CA ILE A 232 -0.21 42.58 -0.18
C ILE A 232 0.88 42.98 -1.18
N PHE A 233 0.50 43.09 -2.42
CA PHE A 233 1.38 43.51 -3.52
C PHE A 233 0.98 44.90 -4.05
N PRO A 234 1.95 45.69 -4.53
CA PRO A 234 3.40 45.49 -4.48
C PRO A 234 3.94 45.55 -3.05
N PRO A 235 5.16 45.05 -2.76
CA PRO A 235 5.75 45.06 -1.42
C PRO A 235 6.20 46.44 -0.95
N ASP A 236 6.30 47.43 -1.84
CA ASP A 236 6.80 48.76 -1.59
C ASP A 236 5.98 49.48 -0.52
N LYS A 237 6.68 50.28 0.32
CA LYS A 237 6.08 51.13 1.35
C LYS A 237 5.78 52.54 0.86
N TYR A 238 6.61 53.08 -0.03
CA TYR A 238 6.59 54.48 -0.49
C TYR A 238 6.07 54.56 -1.93
N PHE A 239 5.14 55.47 -2.16
CA PHE A 239 4.56 55.72 -3.47
C PHE A 239 4.56 57.21 -3.80
N GLU A 240 4.77 57.53 -5.07
CA GLU A 240 4.86 58.90 -5.56
C GLU A 240 3.47 59.56 -5.66
N GLU A 241 3.34 60.76 -5.13
CA GLU A 241 2.13 61.59 -5.26
C GLU A 241 1.76 61.83 -6.73
N GLY A 242 0.48 61.78 -7.04
CA GLY A 242 -0.07 61.96 -8.38
C GLY A 242 -0.01 60.73 -9.27
N LYS A 243 0.63 59.64 -8.82
CA LYS A 243 0.60 58.33 -9.52
C LYS A 243 -0.65 57.53 -9.14
N ASN A 244 -0.94 56.52 -9.91
CA ASN A 244 -1.98 55.56 -9.58
C ASN A 244 -1.43 54.46 -8.67
N LEU A 245 -2.18 54.12 -7.65
CA LEU A 245 -1.84 53.01 -6.75
C LEU A 245 -2.80 51.86 -6.97
N TRP A 246 -2.23 50.70 -7.24
CA TRP A 246 -2.95 49.43 -7.31
C TRP A 246 -2.37 48.49 -6.26
N LEU A 247 -3.26 47.97 -5.39
CA LEU A 247 -2.92 46.99 -4.38
C LEU A 247 -3.71 45.70 -4.63
N SER A 248 -3.03 44.57 -4.57
CA SER A 248 -3.61 43.24 -4.65
C SER A 248 -3.35 42.44 -3.40
N CYS A 249 -4.37 41.79 -2.86
CA CYS A 249 -4.21 40.90 -1.72
C CYS A 249 -4.35 39.46 -2.19
N GLN A 250 -3.42 38.61 -1.77
CA GLN A 250 -3.40 37.21 -2.17
C GLN A 250 -3.18 36.32 -0.96
N ALA A 251 -3.95 35.22 -0.86
CA ALA A 251 -3.80 34.19 0.13
C ALA A 251 -4.01 32.81 -0.49
N THR A 252 -3.38 31.80 0.06
CA THR A 252 -3.58 30.42 -0.36
C THR A 252 -4.85 29.90 0.28
N SER A 253 -5.84 29.50 -0.53
CA SER A 253 -7.15 29.05 -0.03
C SER A 253 -7.85 28.14 -1.02
N HIS A 254 -8.55 27.11 -0.51
CA HIS A 254 -9.45 26.27 -1.28
C HIS A 254 -10.71 25.97 -0.43
N PRO A 255 -11.92 26.33 -0.89
CA PRO A 255 -12.23 27.20 -2.03
C PRO A 255 -11.59 28.60 -1.93
N LYS A 256 -11.70 29.39 -3.03
CA LYS A 256 -11.19 30.73 -3.06
C LYS A 256 -11.72 31.57 -1.88
N ALA A 257 -10.82 32.31 -1.24
CA ALA A 257 -11.18 33.21 -0.17
C ALA A 257 -11.95 34.44 -0.67
N GLN A 258 -12.67 35.06 0.24
CA GLN A 258 -13.26 36.37 0.10
C GLN A 258 -12.32 37.41 0.70
N TYR A 259 -12.28 38.59 0.11
CA TYR A 259 -11.37 39.68 0.50
C TYR A 259 -12.14 40.94 0.89
N SER A 260 -11.61 41.66 1.84
CA SER A 260 -12.06 43.01 2.13
C SER A 260 -10.89 43.89 2.64
N TRP A 261 -10.98 45.17 2.38
CA TRP A 261 -9.97 46.13 2.74
C TRP A 261 -10.52 47.14 3.72
N ASN A 262 -9.72 47.41 4.74
CA ASN A 262 -9.88 48.58 5.63
C ASN A 262 -8.69 49.51 5.45
N VAL A 263 -8.94 50.80 5.46
CA VAL A 263 -7.92 51.86 5.46
C VAL A 263 -8.09 52.68 6.74
N ASN A 264 -7.05 52.74 7.55
CA ASN A 264 -7.06 53.40 8.86
C ASN A 264 -8.22 52.98 9.78
N GLY A 265 -8.59 51.69 9.68
CA GLY A 265 -9.70 51.09 10.47
C GLY A 265 -11.07 51.16 9.82
N GLU A 266 -11.27 52.00 8.82
CA GLU A 266 -12.54 52.13 8.11
C GLU A 266 -12.65 51.25 6.91
N HIS A 267 -13.82 50.63 6.69
CA HIS A 267 -14.07 49.79 5.54
C HIS A 267 -13.94 50.57 4.21
N TRP A 268 -13.14 50.00 3.29
CA TRP A 268 -12.86 50.63 2.00
C TRP A 268 -13.49 49.87 0.83
N SER A 269 -13.29 48.52 0.75
CA SER A 269 -13.68 47.72 -0.38
C SER A 269 -13.84 46.23 -0.02
N SER A 270 -14.74 45.54 -0.69
CA SER A 270 -14.93 44.07 -0.58
C SER A 270 -14.39 43.35 -1.83
N ARG A 271 -13.34 43.85 -2.45
CA ARG A 271 -12.67 43.26 -3.60
C ARG A 271 -11.28 42.75 -3.22
N GLN A 272 -10.75 41.83 -4.01
CA GLN A 272 -9.36 41.34 -3.85
C GLN A 272 -8.35 42.43 -4.14
N ASP A 273 -8.63 43.27 -5.17
CA ASP A 273 -7.79 44.35 -5.63
C ASP A 273 -8.45 45.70 -5.34
N ILE A 274 -7.65 46.69 -4.99
CA ILE A 274 -8.08 48.07 -4.88
C ILE A 274 -7.22 48.97 -5.77
N PHE A 275 -7.85 49.96 -6.35
CA PHE A 275 -7.22 50.93 -7.25
C PHE A 275 -7.55 52.34 -6.77
N ILE A 276 -6.52 53.13 -6.54
CA ILE A 276 -6.63 54.54 -6.16
C ILE A 276 -6.00 55.39 -7.25
N HIS A 277 -6.81 56.25 -7.86
CA HIS A 277 -6.37 57.12 -8.93
C HIS A 277 -5.70 58.36 -8.40
N LYS A 278 -4.52 58.69 -8.90
CA LYS A 278 -3.73 59.91 -8.53
C LYS A 278 -3.66 60.11 -7.04
N VAL A 279 -2.95 59.19 -6.34
CA VAL A 279 -2.80 59.28 -4.88
C VAL A 279 -2.20 60.60 -4.43
N ASN A 280 -2.64 61.08 -3.27
CA ASN A 280 -2.12 62.26 -2.59
C ASN A 280 -1.72 61.91 -1.13
N MET A 281 -1.13 62.83 -0.41
CA MET A 281 -0.63 62.62 0.96
C MET A 281 -1.67 62.05 1.92
N SER A 282 -2.97 62.37 1.75
CA SER A 282 -4.05 61.84 2.60
C SER A 282 -4.33 60.33 2.39
N ASN A 283 -3.81 59.76 1.31
CA ASN A 283 -3.87 58.32 1.08
C ASN A 283 -2.78 57.53 1.81
N SER A 284 -1.90 58.21 2.54
CA SER A 284 -0.99 57.53 3.47
C SER A 284 -1.74 56.95 4.65
N GLY A 285 -1.32 55.75 5.09
CA GLY A 285 -1.96 55.11 6.24
C GLY A 285 -1.76 53.58 6.29
N LEU A 286 -2.55 52.97 7.17
CA LEU A 286 -2.56 51.53 7.36
C LEU A 286 -3.64 50.87 6.50
N TYR A 287 -3.21 50.09 5.56
CA TYR A 287 -4.06 49.27 4.69
C TYR A 287 -4.12 47.84 5.22
N THR A 288 -5.31 47.39 5.61
CA THR A 288 -5.51 46.03 6.14
C THR A 288 -6.35 45.25 5.15
N CYS A 289 -5.77 44.20 4.62
CA CYS A 289 -6.52 43.19 3.85
C CYS A 289 -7.01 42.09 4.78
N HIS A 290 -8.30 41.95 4.91
CA HIS A 290 -8.95 40.82 5.58
C HIS A 290 -9.31 39.74 4.56
N VAL A 291 -9.03 38.51 4.90
CA VAL A 291 -9.28 37.35 4.05
C VAL A 291 -10.11 36.33 4.83
N ASN A 292 -11.19 35.87 4.24
CA ASN A 292 -12.12 34.94 4.86
C ASN A 292 -12.42 33.76 3.92
N ASN A 293 -12.41 32.54 4.44
CA ASN A 293 -12.94 31.37 3.74
C ASN A 293 -14.16 30.84 4.52
N PRO A 294 -15.38 31.09 4.05
CA PRO A 294 -16.60 30.66 4.75
C PRO A 294 -16.72 29.13 4.87
N THR A 295 -16.13 28.39 3.92
CA THR A 295 -16.17 26.91 3.92
C THR A 295 -15.32 26.30 5.02
N THR A 296 -14.16 26.90 5.32
CA THR A 296 -13.29 26.44 6.41
C THR A 296 -13.61 27.13 7.74
N GLY A 297 -14.39 28.20 7.72
CA GLY A 297 -14.65 29.06 8.87
C GLY A 297 -13.42 29.84 9.36
N ARG A 298 -12.35 29.90 8.55
CA ARG A 298 -11.08 30.56 8.91
C ARG A 298 -11.00 31.97 8.35
N ASN A 299 -10.37 32.84 9.13
CA ASN A 299 -10.06 34.22 8.78
C ASN A 299 -8.59 34.47 9.01
N ASP A 300 -8.01 35.35 8.20
CA ASP A 300 -6.65 35.87 8.37
C ASP A 300 -6.59 37.30 7.84
N PHE A 301 -5.53 38.03 8.15
CA PHE A 301 -5.36 39.40 7.67
C PHE A 301 -3.90 39.76 7.47
N LYS A 302 -3.66 40.79 6.64
CA LYS A 302 -2.36 41.39 6.46
C LYS A 302 -2.49 42.92 6.55
N VAL A 303 -1.60 43.51 7.34
CA VAL A 303 -1.49 44.97 7.44
C VAL A 303 -0.29 45.45 6.64
N LYS A 304 -0.44 46.55 5.94
CA LYS A 304 0.61 47.25 5.22
C LYS A 304 0.53 48.75 5.48
N GLU A 305 1.61 49.32 5.90
CA GLU A 305 1.76 50.75 5.97
C GLU A 305 2.17 51.32 4.60
N ILE A 306 1.43 52.31 4.13
CA ILE A 306 1.68 53.01 2.86
C ILE A 306 1.94 54.46 3.16
N THR A 307 3.01 55.01 2.58
CA THR A 307 3.40 56.39 2.69
C THR A 307 3.48 57.02 1.30
N ILE A 308 2.66 58.01 1.03
CA ILE A 308 2.73 58.80 -0.20
C ILE A 308 3.75 59.90 0.02
N VAL A 309 4.68 60.02 -0.91
CA VAL A 309 5.78 61.00 -0.85
C VAL A 309 5.79 61.91 -2.08
N GLY A 310 6.14 63.15 -1.89
CA GLY A 310 6.33 64.10 -2.99
C GLY A 310 7.53 63.69 -3.86
N LYS A 311 7.52 64.13 -5.10
CA LYS A 311 8.47 63.74 -6.17
C LYS A 311 9.95 63.92 -5.80
N TRP A 312 10.28 64.81 -4.87
CA TRP A 312 11.66 65.14 -4.48
C TRP A 312 12.25 64.18 -3.43
N LEU A 313 11.44 63.47 -2.68
CA LEU A 313 11.91 62.58 -1.60
C LEU A 313 12.36 61.21 -2.08
N LEU A 314 11.91 60.74 -3.28
CA LEU A 314 12.30 59.45 -3.85
C LEU A 314 13.73 59.47 -4.46
N VAL A 315 14.29 60.65 -4.73
CA VAL A 315 15.61 60.80 -5.36
C VAL A 315 16.76 60.67 -4.34
N THR A 316 16.48 60.79 -3.04
CA THR A 316 17.49 60.76 -1.99
C THR A 316 17.73 59.41 -1.31
N SER A 317 17.05 58.36 -1.78
CA SER A 317 17.19 57.00 -1.22
C SER A 317 18.06 56.06 -2.04
N GLU A 318 18.83 56.54 -3.02
CA GLU A 318 19.92 55.76 -3.58
C GLU A 318 21.07 55.64 -2.60
N PRO A 319 21.63 54.48 -2.31
CA PRO A 319 22.78 54.33 -1.44
C PRO A 319 23.97 55.03 -2.09
N ASP A 320 24.55 55.99 -1.34
CA ASP A 320 25.74 56.77 -1.66
C ASP A 320 26.89 55.85 -2.15
N SER A 321 27.05 55.75 -3.45
CA SER A 321 28.23 55.16 -4.04
C SER A 321 29.38 56.10 -3.86
N GLY A 322 30.21 55.82 -2.81
CA GLY A 322 31.35 56.62 -2.41
C GLY A 322 32.23 57.02 -3.58
N VAL A 323 32.22 58.32 -3.91
CA VAL A 323 33.24 58.97 -4.70
C VAL A 323 34.26 59.54 -3.70
N GLN A 324 35.39 58.86 -3.56
CA GLN A 324 36.61 59.46 -2.98
C GLN A 324 37.06 60.59 -3.90
N SER A 325 36.87 61.84 -3.48
CA SER A 325 37.58 62.99 -4.04
C SER A 325 38.98 63.09 -3.45
N ASN A 326 39.99 62.62 -4.21
CA ASN A 326 41.38 63.04 -3.97
C ASN A 326 41.49 64.53 -4.31
N PHE A 327 41.75 65.37 -3.29
CA PHE A 327 42.32 66.69 -3.50
C PHE A 327 43.80 66.65 -3.20
N LEU A 328 44.59 67.12 -4.15
CA LEU A 328 45.93 67.65 -4.00
C LEU A 328 45.92 68.87 -3.12
#